data_8f9b35d39982e0f09c78746f48d4fc54
#
_entry.id   8f9b35d39982e0f09c78746f48d4fc54
#
_cell.length_a   1.000
_cell.length_b   1.000
_cell.length_c   1.000
_cell.angle_alpha   90.00
_cell.angle_beta   90.00
_cell.angle_gamma   90.00
#
_symmetry.space_group_name_H-M   'P 1'
#
loop_
_entity.id
_entity.type
_entity.pdbx_description
1 polymer ?
#
loop_
_entity_poly.entity_id
_entity_poly.type
_entity_poly.pdbx_seq_one_letter_code
_entity_poly.pdbx_strand_id
1 'polypeptide(L)'
;MTTDSLKRLWKVVFADPDSFIDSFFQVAFSPDRCQFIEAEGEAVSALYWFDCEYQGGKLAYIYAVATHPDHRGKGLASRLMEKTHALLQERGYAGSVLKPAQGLFPFYERLGYKTCGYIRRFEATAAAVTSEVKEISPVEYAILRRTYLPENAIVQEGLTLEFLHTFGRFYASNNAIFCLFREEPVFFEYLGNPDSAPGILAALRIESAQIPTIGKEIPYAMWHPLNCTKMPGYLGITLE
;
A
#
# COMPACT_ATOMS: atom_id res chain seq x y z
N MET A 1 11.36 -24.59 2.55
CA MET A 1 11.99 -23.30 2.25
C MET A 1 12.01 -22.44 3.52
N THR A 2 13.09 -21.74 3.78
CA THR A 2 13.20 -20.84 4.93
C THR A 2 12.80 -19.43 4.52
N THR A 3 12.30 -18.64 5.45
CA THR A 3 12.04 -17.18 5.25
C THR A 3 13.29 -16.44 4.79
N ASP A 4 14.48 -16.97 5.06
CA ASP A 4 15.76 -16.39 4.67
C ASP A 4 15.91 -16.28 3.14
N SER A 5 15.45 -17.30 2.39
CA SER A 5 15.48 -17.24 0.92
C SER A 5 14.57 -16.14 0.36
N LEU A 6 13.39 -15.93 0.96
CA LEU A 6 12.49 -14.83 0.60
C LEU A 6 13.10 -13.46 0.95
N LYS A 7 13.77 -13.33 2.10
CA LYS A 7 14.47 -12.10 2.49
C LYS A 7 15.61 -11.78 1.53
N ARG A 8 16.41 -12.78 1.14
CA ARG A 8 17.47 -12.59 0.14
C ARG A 8 16.93 -12.11 -1.21
N LEU A 9 15.84 -12.74 -1.69
CA LEU A 9 15.18 -12.28 -2.93
C LEU A 9 14.71 -10.83 -2.81
N TRP A 10 14.07 -10.47 -1.68
CA TRP A 10 13.63 -9.10 -1.41
C TRP A 10 14.79 -8.11 -1.47
N LYS A 11 15.87 -8.41 -0.74
CA LYS A 11 17.09 -7.58 -0.70
C LYS A 11 17.69 -7.35 -2.09
N VAL A 12 17.78 -8.39 -2.90
CA VAL A 12 18.34 -8.31 -4.26
C VAL A 12 17.46 -7.48 -5.20
N VAL A 13 16.12 -7.53 -5.02
CA VAL A 13 15.18 -6.90 -5.96
C VAL A 13 14.89 -5.45 -5.60
N PHE A 14 14.69 -5.14 -4.32
CA PHE A 14 14.25 -3.83 -3.87
C PHE A 14 15.36 -3.02 -3.18
N ALA A 15 16.43 -3.67 -2.73
CA ALA A 15 17.54 -3.05 -2.02
C ALA A 15 17.16 -2.38 -0.67
N ASP A 16 15.98 -2.69 -0.14
CA ASP A 16 15.52 -2.14 1.13
C ASP A 16 16.49 -2.45 2.29
N PRO A 17 16.54 -1.61 3.33
CA PRO A 17 17.31 -1.89 4.53
C PRO A 17 16.89 -3.20 5.20
N ASP A 18 17.86 -3.93 5.79
CA ASP A 18 17.57 -5.20 6.45
C ASP A 18 16.56 -5.02 7.60
N SER A 19 16.60 -3.89 8.30
CA SER A 19 15.63 -3.55 9.36
C SER A 19 14.18 -3.44 8.84
N PHE A 20 13.99 -2.91 7.61
CA PHE A 20 12.69 -2.84 6.98
C PHE A 20 12.19 -4.24 6.58
N ILE A 21 13.07 -5.03 5.94
CA ILE A 21 12.77 -6.42 5.55
C ILE A 21 12.40 -7.24 6.80
N ASP A 22 13.21 -7.16 7.86
CA ASP A 22 12.95 -7.86 9.12
C ASP A 22 11.62 -7.44 9.75
N SER A 23 11.29 -6.16 9.75
CA SER A 23 10.01 -5.65 10.24
C SER A 23 8.82 -6.24 9.46
N PHE A 24 8.92 -6.35 8.12
CA PHE A 24 7.89 -7.00 7.32
C PHE A 24 7.71 -8.47 7.72
N PHE A 25 8.79 -9.23 7.81
CA PHE A 25 8.73 -10.65 8.14
C PHE A 25 8.31 -10.92 9.58
N GLN A 26 8.53 -9.99 10.48
CA GLN A 26 8.10 -10.07 11.88
C GLN A 26 6.63 -9.67 12.08
N VAL A 27 6.16 -8.62 11.41
CA VAL A 27 4.84 -8.02 11.66
C VAL A 27 3.80 -8.48 10.66
N ALA A 28 4.13 -8.51 9.36
CA ALA A 28 3.13 -8.64 8.28
C ALA A 28 3.16 -9.97 7.55
N PHE A 29 4.30 -10.65 7.52
CA PHE A 29 4.44 -11.90 6.78
C PHE A 29 3.55 -13.01 7.34
N SER A 30 2.92 -13.74 6.40
CA SER A 30 2.28 -15.02 6.69
C SER A 30 2.47 -15.95 5.50
N PRO A 31 2.81 -17.24 5.71
CA PRO A 31 2.85 -18.22 4.63
C PRO A 31 1.55 -18.30 3.84
N ASP A 32 0.41 -18.08 4.49
CA ASP A 32 -0.91 -18.11 3.86
C ASP A 32 -1.17 -16.91 2.93
N ARG A 33 -0.36 -15.85 3.06
CA ARG A 33 -0.42 -14.64 2.25
C ARG A 33 0.87 -14.40 1.47
N CYS A 34 1.51 -15.49 1.06
CA CYS A 34 2.71 -15.47 0.22
C CYS A 34 2.57 -16.53 -0.87
N GLN A 35 2.96 -16.19 -2.08
CA GLN A 35 3.21 -17.16 -3.15
C GLN A 35 4.62 -16.95 -3.68
N PHE A 36 5.28 -18.03 -4.07
CA PHE A 36 6.63 -17.97 -4.60
C PHE A 36 6.91 -19.10 -5.60
N ILE A 37 7.95 -18.91 -6.39
CA ILE A 37 8.56 -19.92 -7.28
C ILE A 37 9.99 -20.13 -6.81
N GLU A 38 10.38 -21.39 -6.70
CA GLU A 38 11.70 -21.83 -6.26
C GLU A 38 12.48 -22.42 -7.44
N ALA A 39 13.78 -22.18 -7.49
CA ALA A 39 14.74 -22.87 -8.33
C ALA A 39 16.02 -23.14 -7.52
N GLU A 40 16.55 -24.36 -7.61
CA GLU A 40 17.78 -24.78 -6.92
C GLU A 40 17.80 -24.53 -5.40
N GLY A 41 16.62 -24.63 -4.76
CA GLY A 41 16.45 -24.42 -3.32
C GLY A 41 16.30 -22.94 -2.88
N GLU A 42 16.30 -21.99 -3.83
CA GLU A 42 16.17 -20.56 -3.57
C GLU A 42 14.89 -19.97 -4.20
N ALA A 43 14.27 -19.02 -3.52
CA ALA A 43 13.14 -18.28 -4.07
C ALA A 43 13.63 -17.38 -5.21
N VAL A 44 13.10 -17.57 -6.42
CA VAL A 44 13.46 -16.77 -7.60
C VAL A 44 12.37 -15.81 -8.04
N SER A 45 11.13 -16.02 -7.56
CA SER A 45 10.05 -15.05 -7.70
C SER A 45 9.11 -15.18 -6.50
N ALA A 46 8.64 -14.08 -5.94
CA ALA A 46 7.73 -14.07 -4.80
C ALA A 46 6.79 -12.87 -4.87
N LEU A 47 5.63 -13.01 -4.23
CA LEU A 47 4.73 -11.91 -3.93
C LEU A 47 4.02 -12.17 -2.60
N TYR A 48 3.54 -11.10 -2.01
CA TYR A 48 2.79 -11.11 -0.76
C TYR A 48 1.49 -10.35 -0.93
N TRP A 49 0.58 -10.47 0.03
CA TRP A 49 -0.60 -9.60 0.06
C TRP A 49 -1.05 -9.32 1.48
N PHE A 50 -1.74 -8.19 1.62
CA PHE A 50 -2.49 -7.82 2.80
C PHE A 50 -3.97 -8.03 2.54
N ASP A 51 -4.69 -8.47 3.57
CA ASP A 51 -6.14 -8.52 3.54
C ASP A 51 -6.70 -7.11 3.73
N CYS A 52 -7.57 -6.70 2.82
CA CYS A 52 -8.33 -5.46 2.86
C CYS A 52 -9.81 -5.77 2.73
N GLU A 53 -10.66 -4.76 2.90
CA GLU A 53 -12.09 -4.86 2.72
C GLU A 53 -12.56 -3.95 1.58
N TYR A 54 -13.48 -4.44 0.77
CA TYR A 54 -14.19 -3.65 -0.22
C TYR A 54 -15.64 -4.10 -0.32
N GLN A 55 -16.59 -3.18 -0.02
CA GLN A 55 -18.04 -3.45 -0.04
C GLN A 55 -18.44 -4.71 0.75
N GLY A 56 -17.86 -4.90 1.92
CA GLY A 56 -18.11 -6.07 2.77
C GLY A 56 -17.46 -7.37 2.29
N GLY A 57 -16.73 -7.35 1.19
CA GLY A 57 -15.97 -8.48 0.65
C GLY A 57 -14.47 -8.38 0.97
N LYS A 58 -13.83 -9.53 1.13
CA LYS A 58 -12.37 -9.63 1.32
C LYS A 58 -11.64 -9.33 0.03
N LEU A 59 -10.60 -8.50 0.09
CA LEU A 59 -9.80 -8.06 -1.05
C LEU A 59 -8.32 -8.22 -0.73
N ALA A 60 -7.52 -8.65 -1.72
CA ALA A 60 -6.07 -8.77 -1.57
C ALA A 60 -5.35 -7.52 -2.10
N TYR A 61 -4.64 -6.80 -1.24
CA TYR A 61 -3.66 -5.81 -1.66
C TYR A 61 -2.33 -6.52 -1.94
N ILE A 62 -2.03 -6.74 -3.23
CA ILE A 62 -0.80 -7.39 -3.68
C ILE A 62 0.38 -6.46 -3.43
N TYR A 63 1.41 -7.00 -2.79
CA TYR A 63 2.57 -6.26 -2.33
C TYR A 63 3.87 -6.98 -2.67
N ALA A 64 4.93 -6.21 -2.93
CA ALA A 64 6.31 -6.65 -3.13
C ALA A 64 6.44 -7.82 -4.13
N VAL A 65 5.91 -7.63 -5.34
CA VAL A 65 6.08 -8.61 -6.44
C VAL A 65 7.52 -8.57 -6.93
N ALA A 66 8.27 -9.62 -6.64
CA ALA A 66 9.70 -9.73 -6.91
C ALA A 66 10.01 -10.85 -7.90
N THR A 67 10.98 -10.62 -8.79
CA THR A 67 11.63 -11.68 -9.56
C THR A 67 13.12 -11.38 -9.61
N HIS A 68 13.94 -12.37 -9.22
CA HIS A 68 15.39 -12.27 -9.23
C HIS A 68 15.91 -11.83 -10.62
N PRO A 69 16.86 -10.88 -10.72
CA PRO A 69 17.33 -10.36 -12.01
C PRO A 69 17.69 -11.45 -13.03
N ASP A 70 18.43 -12.47 -12.63
CA ASP A 70 18.88 -13.58 -13.51
C ASP A 70 17.73 -14.50 -13.98
N HIS A 71 16.55 -14.35 -13.40
CA HIS A 71 15.36 -15.11 -13.74
C HIS A 71 14.26 -14.27 -14.42
N ARG A 72 14.53 -12.99 -14.71
CA ARG A 72 13.61 -12.12 -15.47
C ARG A 72 13.49 -12.56 -16.93
N GLY A 73 12.44 -12.08 -17.60
CA GLY A 73 12.18 -12.44 -19.00
C GLY A 73 11.63 -13.85 -19.24
N LYS A 74 11.49 -14.68 -18.18
CA LYS A 74 11.02 -16.07 -18.25
C LYS A 74 9.53 -16.23 -17.88
N GLY A 75 8.78 -15.13 -17.76
CA GLY A 75 7.36 -15.15 -17.43
C GLY A 75 7.01 -15.53 -15.97
N LEU A 76 7.99 -15.58 -15.04
CA LEU A 76 7.77 -16.07 -13.69
C LEU A 76 6.79 -15.21 -12.90
N ALA A 77 6.90 -13.87 -12.99
CA ALA A 77 5.97 -12.96 -12.32
C ALA A 77 4.53 -13.15 -12.82
N SER A 78 4.32 -13.29 -14.14
CA SER A 78 2.98 -13.53 -14.71
C SER A 78 2.38 -14.84 -14.21
N ARG A 79 3.14 -15.93 -14.26
CA ARG A 79 2.71 -17.24 -13.73
C ARG A 79 2.39 -17.19 -12.23
N LEU A 80 3.18 -16.43 -11.47
CA LEU A 80 2.98 -16.28 -10.05
C LEU A 80 1.69 -15.51 -9.76
N MET A 81 1.44 -14.42 -10.50
CA MET A 81 0.20 -13.64 -10.41
C MET A 81 -1.02 -14.47 -10.78
N GLU A 82 -0.99 -15.22 -11.88
CA GLU A 82 -2.08 -16.11 -12.31
C GLU A 82 -2.40 -17.18 -11.25
N LYS A 83 -1.37 -17.83 -10.70
CA LYS A 83 -1.53 -18.80 -9.61
C LYS A 83 -2.12 -18.15 -8.36
N THR A 84 -1.70 -16.94 -8.04
CA THR A 84 -2.24 -16.18 -6.90
C THR A 84 -3.69 -15.80 -7.12
N HIS A 85 -4.07 -15.36 -8.32
CA HIS A 85 -5.48 -15.06 -8.64
C HIS A 85 -6.37 -16.29 -8.49
N ALA A 86 -5.96 -17.45 -9.00
CA ALA A 86 -6.72 -18.70 -8.82
C ALA A 86 -6.92 -19.03 -7.34
N LEU A 87 -5.85 -18.96 -6.53
CA LEU A 87 -5.93 -19.18 -5.09
C LEU A 87 -6.84 -18.19 -4.37
N LEU A 88 -6.74 -16.90 -4.69
CA LEU A 88 -7.58 -15.86 -4.10
C LEU A 88 -9.06 -16.05 -4.48
N GLN A 89 -9.33 -16.45 -5.72
CA GLN A 89 -10.68 -16.74 -6.20
C GLN A 89 -11.29 -17.93 -5.43
N GLU A 90 -10.55 -19.02 -5.26
CA GLU A 90 -10.96 -20.19 -4.46
C GLU A 90 -11.23 -19.81 -2.99
N ARG A 91 -10.46 -18.87 -2.44
CA ARG A 91 -10.62 -18.35 -1.08
C ARG A 91 -11.73 -17.31 -0.94
N GLY A 92 -12.48 -17.01 -2.00
CA GLY A 92 -13.62 -16.12 -1.99
C GLY A 92 -13.28 -14.62 -1.96
N TYR A 93 -12.04 -14.23 -2.34
CA TYR A 93 -11.70 -12.82 -2.44
C TYR A 93 -12.48 -12.14 -3.56
N ALA A 94 -12.96 -10.93 -3.30
CA ALA A 94 -13.67 -10.10 -4.27
C ALA A 94 -12.79 -9.75 -5.49
N GLY A 95 -11.51 -9.55 -5.25
CA GLY A 95 -10.51 -9.24 -6.25
C GLY A 95 -9.15 -8.98 -5.65
N SER A 96 -8.22 -8.52 -6.49
CA SER A 96 -6.92 -8.04 -6.05
C SER A 96 -6.68 -6.61 -6.51
N VAL A 97 -5.95 -5.85 -5.71
CA VAL A 97 -5.54 -4.48 -6.00
C VAL A 97 -4.04 -4.35 -5.76
N LEU A 98 -3.41 -3.47 -6.51
CA LEU A 98 -2.00 -3.12 -6.31
C LEU A 98 -1.74 -1.68 -6.75
N LYS A 99 -0.62 -1.13 -6.29
CA LYS A 99 -0.02 0.07 -6.85
C LYS A 99 1.17 -0.36 -7.71
N PRO A 100 1.13 -0.16 -9.03
CA PRO A 100 2.27 -0.46 -9.88
C PRO A 100 3.43 0.48 -9.58
N ALA A 101 4.66 -0.03 -9.57
CA ALA A 101 5.83 0.83 -9.69
C ALA A 101 5.81 1.57 -11.04
N GLN A 102 6.52 2.69 -11.10
CA GLN A 102 6.58 3.52 -12.31
C GLN A 102 6.95 2.68 -13.55
N GLY A 103 6.15 2.81 -14.61
CA GLY A 103 6.35 2.09 -15.87
C GLY A 103 5.79 0.67 -15.92
N LEU A 104 5.25 0.12 -14.83
CA LEU A 104 4.71 -1.25 -14.80
C LEU A 104 3.20 -1.36 -15.08
N PHE A 105 2.49 -0.26 -15.29
CA PHE A 105 1.06 -0.30 -15.68
C PHE A 105 0.80 -1.23 -16.87
N PRO A 106 1.55 -1.16 -18.00
CA PRO A 106 1.33 -2.05 -19.15
C PRO A 106 1.58 -3.54 -18.83
N PHE A 107 2.44 -3.84 -17.86
CA PHE A 107 2.65 -5.22 -17.41
C PHE A 107 1.39 -5.76 -16.72
N TYR A 108 0.83 -5.01 -15.79
CA TYR A 108 -0.38 -5.44 -15.08
C TYR A 108 -1.64 -5.40 -15.95
N GLU A 109 -1.74 -4.48 -16.92
CA GLU A 109 -2.81 -4.48 -17.91
C GLU A 109 -2.89 -5.80 -18.70
N ARG A 110 -1.73 -6.35 -19.11
CA ARG A 110 -1.66 -7.67 -19.78
C ARG A 110 -2.13 -8.82 -18.89
N LEU A 111 -2.09 -8.64 -17.57
CA LEU A 111 -2.62 -9.58 -16.57
C LEU A 111 -4.08 -9.32 -16.21
N GLY A 112 -4.78 -8.45 -16.95
CA GLY A 112 -6.19 -8.15 -16.75
C GLY A 112 -6.51 -7.10 -15.70
N TYR A 113 -5.50 -6.42 -15.15
CA TYR A 113 -5.70 -5.30 -14.25
C TYR A 113 -6.19 -4.07 -15.02
N LYS A 114 -7.02 -3.26 -14.36
CA LYS A 114 -7.49 -1.96 -14.86
C LYS A 114 -7.20 -0.89 -13.83
N THR A 115 -6.80 0.29 -14.27
CA THR A 115 -6.65 1.45 -13.38
C THR A 115 -7.98 1.75 -12.69
N CYS A 116 -7.97 1.82 -11.36
CA CYS A 116 -9.18 1.99 -10.56
C CYS A 116 -9.07 3.13 -9.55
N GLY A 117 -7.91 3.35 -8.97
CA GLY A 117 -7.67 4.37 -7.97
C GLY A 117 -6.89 5.55 -8.53
N TYR A 118 -7.29 6.75 -8.14
CA TYR A 118 -6.61 7.98 -8.49
C TYR A 118 -6.38 8.81 -7.25
N ILE A 119 -5.29 9.57 -7.25
CA ILE A 119 -4.98 10.58 -6.24
C ILE A 119 -4.78 11.93 -6.91
N ARG A 120 -4.76 12.98 -6.12
CA ARG A 120 -4.13 14.26 -6.45
C ARG A 120 -3.03 14.55 -5.45
N ARG A 121 -2.13 15.44 -5.82
CA ARG A 121 -1.15 16.00 -4.89
C ARG A 121 -1.34 17.50 -4.88
N PHE A 122 -1.28 18.09 -3.68
CA PHE A 122 -1.30 19.53 -3.52
C PHE A 122 -0.08 19.96 -2.72
N GLU A 123 0.38 21.18 -2.99
CA GLU A 123 1.48 21.78 -2.24
C GLU A 123 0.91 22.60 -1.10
N ALA A 124 1.55 22.51 0.06
CA ALA A 124 1.26 23.36 1.20
C ALA A 124 2.55 23.86 1.83
N THR A 125 2.50 25.09 2.32
CA THR A 125 3.58 25.76 3.07
C THR A 125 3.08 26.08 4.47
N ALA A 126 3.93 25.95 5.47
CA ALA A 126 3.59 26.17 6.86
C ALA A 126 3.03 27.60 7.09
N ALA A 127 1.94 27.68 7.84
CA ALA A 127 1.35 28.94 8.26
C ALA A 127 2.08 29.53 9.48
N ALA A 128 1.82 30.79 9.77
CA ALA A 128 2.29 31.43 11.02
C ALA A 128 1.57 30.89 12.27
N VAL A 129 0.36 30.34 12.10
CA VAL A 129 -0.46 29.79 13.18
C VAL A 129 -0.53 28.28 13.07
N THR A 130 -0.27 27.59 14.17
CA THR A 130 -0.31 26.13 14.25
C THR A 130 -1.71 25.59 14.44
N SER A 131 -2.02 24.45 13.82
CA SER A 131 -3.20 23.63 14.16
C SER A 131 -2.88 22.73 15.35
N GLU A 132 -3.93 22.31 16.06
CA GLU A 132 -3.79 21.21 17.01
C GLU A 132 -3.59 19.90 16.23
N VAL A 133 -2.51 19.18 16.55
CA VAL A 133 -2.15 17.91 15.94
C VAL A 133 -1.82 16.92 17.04
N LYS A 134 -2.46 15.76 17.01
CA LYS A 134 -2.24 14.66 17.96
C LYS A 134 -1.74 13.44 17.20
N GLU A 135 -0.67 12.82 17.69
CA GLU A 135 -0.27 11.47 17.25
C GLU A 135 -1.28 10.47 17.81
N ILE A 136 -1.74 9.55 16.97
CA ILE A 136 -2.77 8.55 17.29
C ILE A 136 -2.28 7.14 16.95
N SER A 137 -2.90 6.14 17.55
CA SER A 137 -2.61 4.73 17.26
C SER A 137 -3.13 4.28 15.88
N PRO A 138 -2.59 3.18 15.32
CA PRO A 138 -3.14 2.56 14.11
C PRO A 138 -4.65 2.25 14.20
N VAL A 139 -5.10 1.83 15.37
CA VAL A 139 -6.52 1.52 15.62
C VAL A 139 -7.39 2.78 15.59
N GLU A 140 -6.96 3.85 16.27
CA GLU A 140 -7.66 5.13 16.22
C GLU A 140 -7.68 5.70 14.79
N TYR A 141 -6.56 5.58 14.08
CA TYR A 141 -6.47 6.00 12.69
C TYR A 141 -7.46 5.24 11.80
N ALA A 142 -7.55 3.91 11.94
CA ALA A 142 -8.50 3.09 11.20
C ALA A 142 -9.95 3.54 11.41
N ILE A 143 -10.34 3.77 12.66
CA ILE A 143 -11.69 4.23 13.03
C ILE A 143 -11.99 5.58 12.38
N LEU A 144 -11.11 6.56 12.53
CA LEU A 144 -11.28 7.89 11.96
C LEU A 144 -11.25 7.85 10.44
N ARG A 145 -10.35 7.04 9.85
CA ARG A 145 -10.20 6.92 8.40
C ARG A 145 -11.51 6.53 7.72
N ARG A 146 -12.29 5.62 8.30
CA ARG A 146 -13.60 5.22 7.76
C ARG A 146 -14.58 6.40 7.60
N THR A 147 -14.46 7.46 8.41
CA THR A 147 -15.32 8.65 8.32
C THR A 147 -14.94 9.59 7.16
N TYR A 148 -13.71 9.50 6.67
CA TYR A 148 -13.20 10.32 5.56
C TYR A 148 -13.21 9.60 4.22
N LEU A 149 -13.25 8.26 4.22
CA LEU A 149 -13.18 7.47 2.99
C LEU A 149 -14.46 7.61 2.16
N PRO A 150 -14.35 7.72 0.81
CA PRO A 150 -15.49 7.63 -0.06
C PRO A 150 -16.09 6.21 -0.04
N GLU A 151 -17.38 6.08 -0.36
CA GLU A 151 -18.12 4.81 -0.34
C GLU A 151 -17.46 3.69 -1.16
N ASN A 152 -16.77 4.06 -2.24
CA ASN A 152 -16.08 3.11 -3.13
C ASN A 152 -14.58 2.94 -2.80
N ALA A 153 -14.15 3.32 -1.59
CA ALA A 153 -12.76 3.13 -1.17
C ALA A 153 -12.49 1.70 -0.71
N ILE A 154 -11.23 1.31 -0.83
CA ILE A 154 -10.69 0.12 -0.20
C ILE A 154 -10.33 0.43 1.24
N VAL A 155 -10.82 -0.37 2.16
CA VAL A 155 -10.55 -0.23 3.59
C VAL A 155 -9.33 -1.05 3.94
N GLN A 156 -8.26 -0.37 4.33
CA GLN A 156 -6.99 -0.94 4.76
C GLN A 156 -6.85 -0.73 6.26
N GLU A 157 -6.78 -1.83 7.02
CA GLU A 157 -6.74 -1.85 8.48
C GLU A 157 -5.86 -3.00 8.99
N GLY A 158 -5.81 -3.19 10.31
CA GLY A 158 -5.08 -4.29 10.93
C GLY A 158 -3.62 -4.33 10.51
N LEU A 159 -3.16 -5.47 10.00
CA LEU A 159 -1.76 -5.69 9.65
C LEU A 159 -1.18 -4.67 8.66
N THR A 160 -1.99 -4.10 7.77
CA THR A 160 -1.51 -3.04 6.87
C THR A 160 -1.06 -1.82 7.66
N LEU A 161 -1.88 -1.37 8.61
CA LEU A 161 -1.55 -0.21 9.44
C LEU A 161 -0.50 -0.54 10.51
N GLU A 162 -0.50 -1.74 11.06
CA GLU A 162 0.51 -2.20 12.00
C GLU A 162 1.90 -2.23 11.33
N PHE A 163 1.99 -2.74 10.12
CA PHE A 163 3.24 -2.73 9.37
C PHE A 163 3.66 -1.30 9.01
N LEU A 164 2.74 -0.48 8.50
CA LEU A 164 3.02 0.94 8.24
C LEU A 164 3.52 1.66 9.49
N HIS A 165 3.00 1.32 10.67
CA HIS A 165 3.42 1.93 11.93
C HIS A 165 4.88 1.64 12.31
N THR A 166 5.50 0.60 11.76
CA THR A 166 6.94 0.31 12.01
C THR A 166 7.85 1.40 11.44
N PHE A 167 7.44 2.07 10.37
CA PHE A 167 8.20 3.13 9.69
C PHE A 167 7.40 4.44 9.47
N GLY A 168 6.12 4.46 9.82
CA GLY A 168 5.22 5.60 9.72
C GLY A 168 4.63 6.02 11.07
N ARG A 169 3.97 7.18 11.07
CA ARG A 169 3.22 7.71 12.21
C ARG A 169 1.87 8.22 11.74
N PHE A 170 0.87 8.06 12.58
CA PHE A 170 -0.50 8.47 12.32
C PHE A 170 -0.87 9.69 13.16
N TYR A 171 -1.58 10.61 12.56
CA TYR A 171 -1.97 11.87 13.20
C TYR A 171 -3.42 12.20 12.93
N ALA A 172 -4.02 12.91 13.86
CA ALA A 172 -5.31 13.57 13.72
C ALA A 172 -5.20 15.04 14.05
N SER A 173 -5.99 15.84 13.35
CA SER A 173 -6.30 17.24 13.67
C SER A 173 -7.82 17.42 13.62
N ASN A 174 -8.33 18.62 13.96
CA ASN A 174 -9.78 18.88 13.98
C ASN A 174 -10.47 18.60 12.63
N ASN A 175 -9.77 18.78 11.50
CA ASN A 175 -10.36 18.72 10.15
C ASN A 175 -9.64 17.75 9.20
N ALA A 176 -8.69 16.96 9.69
CA ALA A 176 -7.95 16.00 8.87
C ALA A 176 -7.33 14.89 9.69
N ILE A 177 -7.09 13.78 9.02
CA ILE A 177 -6.19 12.71 9.47
C ILE A 177 -5.13 12.49 8.40
N PHE A 178 -3.96 12.03 8.80
CA PHE A 178 -2.87 11.81 7.87
C PHE A 178 -1.82 10.84 8.43
N CYS A 179 -1.02 10.26 7.55
CA CYS A 179 0.14 9.50 7.98
C CYS A 179 1.40 9.94 7.23
N LEU A 180 2.51 9.95 7.96
CA LEU A 180 3.82 10.39 7.52
C LEU A 180 4.85 9.29 7.69
N PHE A 181 5.90 9.35 6.88
CA PHE A 181 7.13 8.63 7.17
C PHE A 181 7.73 9.12 8.50
N ARG A 182 8.34 8.21 9.27
CA ARG A 182 8.84 8.55 10.61
C ARG A 182 10.06 9.47 10.58
N GLU A 183 10.94 9.25 9.61
CA GLU A 183 12.25 9.90 9.52
C GLU A 183 12.24 11.09 8.55
N GLU A 184 11.27 11.16 7.64
CA GLU A 184 11.16 12.18 6.62
C GLU A 184 9.74 12.75 6.55
N PRO A 185 9.54 14.03 6.19
CA PRO A 185 8.21 14.64 6.09
C PRO A 185 7.46 14.23 4.81
N VAL A 186 7.47 12.93 4.49
CA VAL A 186 6.78 12.36 3.34
C VAL A 186 5.42 11.82 3.77
N PHE A 187 4.36 12.37 3.19
CA PHE A 187 3.00 11.95 3.45
C PHE A 187 2.64 10.70 2.64
N PHE A 188 2.14 9.67 3.30
CA PHE A 188 1.52 8.51 2.65
C PHE A 188 0.08 8.80 2.25
N GLU A 189 -0.69 9.44 3.12
CA GLU A 189 -2.08 9.76 2.92
C GLU A 189 -2.45 11.01 3.73
N TYR A 190 -3.31 11.84 3.17
CA TYR A 190 -3.97 12.95 3.85
C TYR A 190 -5.47 12.91 3.50
N LEU A 191 -6.32 12.84 4.51
CA LEU A 191 -7.77 12.84 4.37
C LEU A 191 -8.36 13.97 5.21
N GLY A 192 -9.12 14.85 4.56
CA GLY A 192 -9.75 15.99 5.21
C GLY A 192 -9.66 17.27 4.39
N ASN A 193 -9.84 18.42 5.05
CA ASN A 193 -9.80 19.72 4.39
C ASN A 193 -8.35 20.14 4.08
N PRO A 194 -7.96 20.32 2.79
CA PRO A 194 -6.62 20.79 2.43
C PRO A 194 -6.22 22.15 3.04
N ASP A 195 -7.20 23.03 3.34
CA ASP A 195 -6.94 24.33 3.95
C ASP A 195 -6.38 24.22 5.38
N SER A 196 -6.48 23.04 5.99
CA SER A 196 -5.89 22.76 7.31
C SER A 196 -4.40 22.43 7.23
N ALA A 197 -3.89 22.03 6.06
CA ALA A 197 -2.51 21.57 5.89
C ALA A 197 -1.46 22.61 6.30
N PRO A 198 -1.56 23.91 5.98
CA PRO A 198 -0.56 24.89 6.41
C PRO A 198 -0.38 24.96 7.93
N GLY A 199 -1.45 24.93 8.71
CA GLY A 199 -1.39 24.91 10.17
C GLY A 199 -0.84 23.61 10.74
N ILE A 200 -1.13 22.48 10.08
CA ILE A 200 -0.58 21.15 10.41
C ILE A 200 0.92 21.11 10.17
N LEU A 201 1.39 21.61 9.00
CA LEU A 201 2.82 21.69 8.69
C LEU A 201 3.57 22.54 9.71
N ALA A 202 2.99 23.67 10.12
CA ALA A 202 3.55 24.52 11.16
C ALA A 202 3.68 23.80 12.51
N ALA A 203 2.65 23.03 12.91
CA ALA A 203 2.67 22.24 14.14
C ALA A 203 3.75 21.14 14.11
N LEU A 204 3.98 20.51 12.94
CA LEU A 204 4.98 19.47 12.73
C LEU A 204 6.38 20.03 12.42
N ARG A 205 6.53 21.37 12.33
CA ARG A 205 7.78 22.07 11.93
C ARG A 205 8.30 21.64 10.55
N ILE A 206 7.38 21.40 9.62
CA ILE A 206 7.67 21.12 8.22
C ILE A 206 7.45 22.41 7.44
N GLU A 207 8.46 22.90 6.73
CA GLU A 207 8.39 24.18 5.99
C GLU A 207 7.39 24.09 4.83
N SER A 208 7.50 23.04 4.03
CA SER A 208 6.59 22.78 2.91
C SER A 208 6.54 21.30 2.59
N ALA A 209 5.43 20.83 2.00
CA ALA A 209 5.28 19.47 1.57
C ALA A 209 4.36 19.33 0.35
N GLN A 210 4.61 18.28 -0.44
CA GLN A 210 3.70 17.79 -1.46
C GLN A 210 2.86 16.67 -0.88
N ILE A 211 1.56 16.88 -0.75
CA ILE A 211 0.64 16.06 0.06
C ILE A 211 -0.31 15.28 -0.84
N PRO A 212 -0.28 13.92 -0.83
CA PRO A 212 -1.22 13.09 -1.55
C PRO A 212 -2.58 13.02 -0.83
N THR A 213 -3.65 13.11 -1.60
CA THR A 213 -5.02 12.98 -1.11
C THR A 213 -5.92 12.38 -2.19
N ILE A 214 -7.19 12.16 -1.88
CA ILE A 214 -8.21 11.72 -2.83
C ILE A 214 -8.27 12.68 -4.01
N GLY A 215 -8.26 12.15 -5.22
CA GLY A 215 -8.28 12.93 -6.46
C GLY A 215 -8.65 12.09 -7.67
N LYS A 216 -8.47 12.70 -8.86
CA LYS A 216 -8.76 12.06 -10.16
C LYS A 216 -7.63 12.28 -11.17
N GLU A 217 -6.55 12.92 -10.76
CA GLU A 217 -5.52 13.45 -11.64
C GLU A 217 -4.44 12.41 -11.96
N ILE A 218 -4.00 11.66 -10.95
CA ILE A 218 -2.86 10.76 -11.05
C ILE A 218 -3.34 9.33 -10.91
N PRO A 219 -3.17 8.46 -11.94
CA PRO A 219 -3.40 7.02 -11.83
C PRO A 219 -2.54 6.45 -10.69
N TYR A 220 -3.16 5.71 -9.79
CA TYR A 220 -2.47 5.27 -8.57
C TYR A 220 -2.58 3.79 -8.30
N ALA A 221 -3.77 3.21 -8.44
CA ALA A 221 -4.02 1.81 -8.16
C ALA A 221 -4.64 1.09 -9.37
N MET A 222 -4.38 -0.21 -9.45
CA MET A 222 -4.99 -1.09 -10.44
C MET A 222 -5.72 -2.24 -9.75
N TRP A 223 -6.85 -2.63 -10.34
CA TRP A 223 -7.80 -3.62 -9.87
C TRP A 223 -7.92 -4.79 -10.82
N HIS A 224 -7.89 -6.01 -10.30
CA HIS A 224 -8.24 -7.24 -11.01
C HIS A 224 -9.46 -7.89 -10.33
N PRO A 225 -10.62 -8.02 -11.01
CA PRO A 225 -11.82 -8.65 -10.48
C PRO A 225 -11.64 -10.16 -10.35
N LEU A 226 -12.16 -10.75 -9.27
CA LEU A 226 -12.25 -12.22 -9.08
C LEU A 226 -13.72 -12.61 -8.89
N ASN A 227 -14.29 -12.37 -7.72
CA ASN A 227 -15.67 -12.69 -7.39
C ASN A 227 -16.57 -11.45 -7.30
N CYS A 228 -16.06 -10.26 -7.60
CA CYS A 228 -16.81 -9.00 -7.63
C CYS A 228 -16.45 -8.20 -8.87
N THR A 229 -17.44 -7.67 -9.55
CA THR A 229 -17.25 -6.86 -10.78
C THR A 229 -17.22 -5.36 -10.52
N LYS A 230 -17.63 -4.91 -9.33
CA LYS A 230 -17.60 -3.49 -8.96
C LYS A 230 -16.15 -3.06 -8.73
N MET A 231 -15.75 -2.00 -9.41
CA MET A 231 -14.39 -1.48 -9.34
C MET A 231 -14.25 -0.46 -8.20
N PRO A 232 -13.26 -0.61 -7.31
CA PRO A 232 -12.98 0.40 -6.29
C PRO A 232 -12.45 1.69 -6.91
N GLY A 233 -12.59 2.81 -6.18
CA GLY A 233 -12.16 4.12 -6.66
C GLY A 233 -10.99 4.74 -5.89
N TYR A 234 -10.63 4.17 -4.75
CA TYR A 234 -9.55 4.71 -3.93
C TYR A 234 -8.86 3.61 -3.12
N LEU A 235 -7.54 3.56 -3.18
CA LEU A 235 -6.69 2.68 -2.37
C LEU A 235 -6.09 3.43 -1.18
N GLY A 236 -5.51 4.60 -1.40
CA GLY A 236 -4.90 5.47 -0.41
C GLY A 236 -3.52 5.04 0.04
N ILE A 237 -3.45 4.20 1.06
CA ILE A 237 -2.18 3.78 1.64
C ILE A 237 -1.48 2.78 0.73
N THR A 238 -0.25 3.12 0.34
CA THR A 238 0.66 2.18 -0.31
C THR A 238 1.94 2.10 0.51
N LEU A 239 2.52 0.92 0.57
CA LEU A 239 3.66 0.58 1.43
C LEU A 239 5.00 0.66 0.66
N GLU A 240 5.10 1.60 -0.29
CA GLU A 240 6.27 1.79 -1.16
C GLU A 240 6.91 3.14 -0.92
#